data_8f104e6ca82d2c1e70217ef882579546
#
_entry.id   8f104e6ca82d2c1e70217ef882579546
#
_cell.length_a   1.000
_cell.length_b   1.000
_cell.length_c   1.000
_cell.angle_alpha   90.00
_cell.angle_beta   90.00
_cell.angle_gamma   90.00
#
_symmetry.space_group_name_H-M   'P 1'
#
loop_
_entity.id
_entity.type
_entity.pdbx_description
1 polymer ?
#
loop_
_entity_poly.entity_id
_entity_poly.type
_entity_poly.pdbx_seq_one_letter_code
_entity_poly.pdbx_strand_id
1 'polypeptide(L)'
;AFLEKCPGAPVYLREGGFEPRWSHPAEGVSKPIGLDASLAESGRIVYTGEKYVISPGLTLFAGVHGRELFSGANRVLFGPDNVTPDDFSHEQDLLIEENGKRVLIAGCAHNGIVNILSRCAELCPEPPDAVIGGFHLMIPATGETDDALTDALAERLAQLPTRFYTCHCTGLKSFERLKERMGEQISYLAAGDTLEF
;
A
#
# COMPACT_ATOMS: atom_id res chain seq x y z
N ALA A 1 19.68 -1.39 -7.10
CA ALA A 1 19.60 -0.42 -8.22
C ALA A 1 19.41 1.03 -7.74
N PHE A 2 18.27 1.43 -7.12
CA PHE A 2 18.03 2.82 -6.67
C PHE A 2 19.06 3.27 -5.63
N LEU A 3 19.28 2.47 -4.60
CA LEU A 3 20.21 2.78 -3.50
C LEU A 3 21.67 2.89 -3.95
N GLU A 4 22.05 2.22 -5.02
CA GLU A 4 23.38 2.34 -5.65
C GLU A 4 23.52 3.68 -6.40
N LYS A 5 22.46 4.10 -7.08
CA LYS A 5 22.42 5.37 -7.83
C LYS A 5 22.29 6.59 -6.91
N CYS A 6 21.67 6.42 -5.75
CA CYS A 6 21.42 7.47 -4.76
C CYS A 6 22.09 7.11 -3.42
N PRO A 7 23.44 7.11 -3.33
CA PRO A 7 24.17 6.59 -2.16
C PRO A 7 23.93 7.41 -0.88
N GLY A 8 23.52 8.67 -0.99
CA GLY A 8 23.22 9.53 0.15
C GLY A 8 21.76 9.53 0.62
N ALA A 9 20.86 8.82 -0.08
CA ALA A 9 19.44 8.84 0.29
C ALA A 9 19.19 7.99 1.53
N PRO A 10 18.53 8.52 2.58
CA PRO A 10 18.06 7.71 3.71
C PRO A 10 16.94 6.78 3.26
N VAL A 11 16.75 5.68 3.99
CA VAL A 11 15.68 4.72 3.78
C VAL A 11 14.84 4.69 5.04
N TYR A 12 13.64 5.23 4.98
CA TYR A 12 12.70 5.20 6.08
C TYR A 12 11.95 3.87 6.06
N LEU A 13 12.04 3.12 7.14
CA LEU A 13 11.48 1.78 7.24
C LEU A 13 10.74 1.61 8.56
N ARG A 14 9.51 1.11 8.49
CA ARG A 14 8.75 0.73 9.69
C ARG A 14 9.52 -0.31 10.50
N GLU A 15 9.52 -0.18 11.82
CA GLU A 15 10.00 -1.22 12.74
C GLU A 15 9.34 -2.57 12.38
N GLY A 16 10.12 -3.65 12.39
CA GLY A 16 9.67 -4.96 11.91
C GLY A 16 9.75 -5.18 10.39
N GLY A 17 10.10 -4.15 9.59
CA GLY A 17 10.17 -4.26 8.14
C GLY A 17 11.25 -5.23 7.60
N PHE A 18 12.27 -5.58 8.42
CA PHE A 18 13.27 -6.60 8.09
C PHE A 18 12.92 -8.00 8.60
N GLU A 19 11.84 -8.16 9.35
CA GLU A 19 11.42 -9.48 9.74
C GLU A 19 11.07 -10.33 8.52
N PRO A 20 11.37 -11.62 8.52
CA PRO A 20 11.03 -12.50 7.41
C PRO A 20 9.55 -12.43 7.05
N ARG A 21 9.25 -12.46 5.76
CA ARG A 21 7.88 -12.57 5.23
C ARG A 21 7.87 -13.61 4.13
N TRP A 22 6.75 -14.30 4.02
CA TRP A 22 6.62 -15.45 3.15
C TRP A 22 5.37 -15.37 2.28
N SER A 23 5.45 -15.96 1.11
CA SER A 23 4.30 -16.16 0.23
C SER A 23 4.15 -17.64 -0.09
N HIS A 24 2.91 -18.14 0.01
CA HIS A 24 2.53 -19.48 -0.40
C HIS A 24 1.68 -19.43 -1.67
N PRO A 25 2.30 -19.29 -2.84
CA PRO A 25 1.58 -19.09 -4.10
C PRO A 25 0.86 -20.34 -4.60
N ALA A 26 1.23 -21.52 -4.10
CA ALA A 26 0.62 -22.82 -4.40
C ALA A 26 0.86 -23.78 -3.24
N GLU A 27 0.10 -24.88 -3.22
CA GLU A 27 0.28 -25.94 -2.22
C GLU A 27 1.72 -26.46 -2.20
N GLY A 28 2.31 -26.57 -1.02
CA GLY A 28 3.68 -27.03 -0.82
C GLY A 28 4.77 -26.05 -1.29
N VAL A 29 4.43 -24.88 -1.76
CA VAL A 29 5.39 -23.87 -2.21
C VAL A 29 5.45 -22.70 -1.21
N SER A 30 6.63 -22.48 -0.64
CA SER A 30 6.90 -21.33 0.23
C SER A 30 8.06 -20.51 -0.36
N LYS A 31 7.88 -19.20 -0.46
CA LYS A 31 8.88 -18.26 -1.00
C LYS A 31 9.10 -17.11 -0.03
N PRO A 32 10.35 -16.78 0.30
CA PRO A 32 10.65 -15.56 1.04
C PRO A 32 10.34 -14.34 0.15
N ILE A 33 9.68 -13.35 0.73
CA ILE A 33 9.31 -12.08 0.07
C ILE A 33 9.74 -10.86 0.87
N GLY A 34 10.41 -11.05 2.02
CA GLY A 34 10.92 -9.97 2.86
C GLY A 34 12.06 -9.19 2.18
N LEU A 35 12.45 -8.10 2.81
CA LEU A 35 13.58 -7.30 2.37
C LEU A 35 14.90 -8.06 2.54
N ASP A 36 15.89 -7.73 1.70
CA ASP A 36 17.25 -8.23 1.87
C ASP A 36 17.85 -7.68 3.18
N ALA A 37 18.14 -8.57 4.12
CA ALA A 37 18.65 -8.23 5.45
C ALA A 37 20.00 -7.46 5.38
N SER A 38 20.79 -7.62 4.32
CA SER A 38 22.02 -6.86 4.14
C SER A 38 21.81 -5.35 4.05
N LEU A 39 20.60 -4.91 3.67
CA LEU A 39 20.27 -3.49 3.66
C LEU A 39 20.26 -2.85 5.05
N ALA A 40 20.05 -3.64 6.12
CA ALA A 40 20.12 -3.15 7.49
C ALA A 40 21.53 -2.64 7.84
N GLU A 41 22.58 -3.24 7.25
CA GLU A 41 23.97 -2.88 7.47
C GLU A 41 24.42 -1.65 6.65
N SER A 42 23.55 -1.12 5.79
CA SER A 42 23.88 0.02 4.91
C SER A 42 24.19 1.32 5.65
N GLY A 43 23.87 1.42 6.94
CA GLY A 43 23.98 2.65 7.72
C GLY A 43 23.00 3.76 7.31
N ARG A 44 22.01 3.44 6.47
CA ARG A 44 21.08 4.40 5.85
C ARG A 44 19.63 4.23 6.33
N ILE A 45 19.38 3.22 7.15
CA ILE A 45 18.03 2.92 7.64
C ILE A 45 17.66 3.88 8.77
N VAL A 46 16.52 4.52 8.60
CA VAL A 46 15.85 5.31 9.62
C VAL A 46 14.58 4.56 10.01
N TYR A 47 14.58 3.96 11.18
CA TYR A 47 13.40 3.25 11.68
C TYR A 47 12.30 4.23 12.08
N THR A 48 11.07 3.91 11.65
CA THR A 48 9.89 4.73 11.90
C THR A 48 8.91 4.01 12.83
N GLY A 49 8.27 4.77 13.71
CA GLY A 49 7.15 4.32 14.53
C GLY A 49 5.80 4.41 13.78
N GLU A 50 4.70 4.47 14.53
CA GLU A 50 3.35 4.62 13.94
C GLU A 50 3.12 5.97 13.23
N LYS A 51 3.89 6.99 13.60
CA LYS A 51 3.92 8.28 12.92
C LYS A 51 5.35 8.82 12.93
N TYR A 52 5.81 9.27 11.76
CA TYR A 52 7.13 9.87 11.61
C TYR A 52 7.08 11.04 10.63
N VAL A 53 7.42 12.23 11.10
CA VAL A 53 7.50 13.43 10.25
C VAL A 53 8.91 13.52 9.66
N ILE A 54 9.03 13.29 8.35
CA ILE A 54 10.29 13.40 7.61
C ILE A 54 10.71 14.86 7.50
N SER A 55 9.76 15.71 7.12
CA SER A 55 9.90 17.16 7.00
C SER A 55 8.50 17.79 7.04
N PRO A 56 8.37 19.11 7.17
CA PRO A 56 7.08 19.77 7.02
C PRO A 56 6.38 19.31 5.72
N GLY A 57 5.15 18.82 5.84
CA GLY A 57 4.37 18.31 4.72
C GLY A 57 4.69 16.86 4.28
N LEU A 58 5.65 16.17 4.88
CA LEU A 58 5.93 14.76 4.59
C LEU A 58 5.83 13.91 5.85
N THR A 59 4.77 13.14 5.98
CA THR A 59 4.49 12.30 7.15
C THR A 59 4.32 10.85 6.75
N LEU A 60 5.16 9.97 7.27
CA LEU A 60 4.93 8.52 7.26
C LEU A 60 4.02 8.13 8.41
N PHE A 61 3.12 7.19 8.15
CA PHE A 61 2.29 6.60 9.19
C PHE A 61 2.11 5.11 8.99
N ALA A 62 1.76 4.43 10.06
CA ALA A 62 1.46 3.01 10.17
C ALA A 62 0.39 2.80 11.24
N GLY A 63 0.23 1.58 11.74
CA GLY A 63 -0.76 1.28 12.77
C GLY A 63 -2.18 1.36 12.23
N VAL A 64 -2.37 0.84 11.02
CA VAL A 64 -3.69 0.72 10.39
C VAL A 64 -4.46 -0.38 11.08
N HIS A 65 -5.64 -0.05 11.59
CA HIS A 65 -6.55 -0.98 12.26
C HIS A 65 -7.81 -1.19 11.42
N GLY A 66 -8.54 -2.26 11.75
CA GLY A 66 -9.75 -2.61 11.00
C GLY A 66 -9.50 -3.62 9.87
N ARG A 67 -10.60 -4.11 9.31
CA ARG A 67 -10.61 -5.10 8.23
C ARG A 67 -11.78 -4.86 7.28
N GLU A 68 -12.27 -3.62 7.17
CA GLU A 68 -13.31 -3.25 6.22
C GLU A 68 -12.80 -3.50 4.80
N LEU A 69 -13.55 -4.26 4.01
CA LEU A 69 -13.22 -4.62 2.63
C LEU A 69 -11.78 -5.14 2.47
N PHE A 70 -11.35 -5.96 3.44
CA PHE A 70 -10.01 -6.53 3.47
C PHE A 70 -9.85 -7.61 2.39
N SER A 71 -8.77 -7.51 1.62
CA SER A 71 -8.58 -8.38 0.46
C SER A 71 -8.31 -9.84 0.83
N GLY A 72 -9.09 -10.75 0.26
CA GLY A 72 -8.82 -12.20 0.31
C GLY A 72 -7.54 -12.62 -0.41
N ALA A 73 -6.96 -11.77 -1.25
CA ALA A 73 -5.67 -12.04 -1.88
C ALA A 73 -4.51 -12.12 -0.85
N ASN A 74 -4.70 -11.56 0.34
CA ASN A 74 -3.75 -11.66 1.45
C ASN A 74 -3.60 -13.10 2.02
N ARG A 75 -4.51 -14.01 1.70
CA ARG A 75 -4.49 -15.39 2.24
C ARG A 75 -3.23 -16.20 1.92
N VAL A 76 -2.44 -15.76 0.96
CA VAL A 76 -1.19 -16.40 0.55
C VAL A 76 0.05 -15.79 1.21
N LEU A 77 -0.12 -14.82 2.12
CA LEU A 77 0.96 -14.07 2.75
C LEU A 77 1.06 -14.42 4.24
N PHE A 78 2.28 -14.68 4.68
CA PHE A 78 2.57 -15.19 6.01
C PHE A 78 3.68 -14.39 6.69
N GLY A 79 3.57 -14.34 8.01
CA GLY A 79 4.50 -13.64 8.89
C GLY A 79 5.84 -14.36 9.08
N PRO A 80 6.63 -13.92 10.07
CA PRO A 80 8.01 -14.36 10.26
C PRO A 80 8.19 -15.86 10.48
N ASP A 81 7.20 -16.53 11.08
CA ASP A 81 7.23 -17.97 11.38
C ASP A 81 6.88 -18.85 10.16
N ASN A 82 6.52 -18.24 9.04
CA ASN A 82 6.09 -18.92 7.80
C ASN A 82 4.82 -19.79 7.96
N VAL A 83 4.03 -19.56 9.00
CA VAL A 83 2.82 -20.32 9.34
C VAL A 83 1.64 -19.41 9.66
N THR A 84 1.87 -18.38 10.47
CA THR A 84 0.86 -17.42 10.86
C THR A 84 0.60 -16.44 9.70
N PRO A 85 -0.67 -16.21 9.32
CA PRO A 85 -0.98 -15.17 8.33
C PRO A 85 -0.35 -13.83 8.71
N ASP A 86 0.15 -13.10 7.72
CA ASP A 86 0.74 -11.78 7.95
C ASP A 86 -0.33 -10.80 8.47
N ASP A 87 0.00 -10.06 9.49
CA ASP A 87 -0.86 -9.03 10.09
C ASP A 87 -0.66 -7.65 9.46
N PHE A 88 0.39 -7.52 8.60
CA PHE A 88 0.80 -6.29 7.93
C PHE A 88 1.11 -5.11 8.88
N SER A 89 1.51 -5.39 10.10
CA SER A 89 1.92 -4.36 11.08
C SER A 89 3.15 -3.56 10.62
N HIS A 90 3.92 -4.11 9.70
CA HIS A 90 5.08 -3.48 9.06
C HIS A 90 4.74 -2.56 7.88
N GLU A 91 3.49 -2.55 7.40
CA GLU A 91 3.06 -1.65 6.32
C GLU A 91 3.09 -0.20 6.79
N GLN A 92 3.57 0.68 5.94
CA GLN A 92 3.59 2.13 6.17
C GLN A 92 3.16 2.86 4.91
N ASP A 93 2.54 4.01 5.13
CA ASP A 93 2.01 4.87 4.08
C ASP A 93 2.60 6.28 4.23
N LEU A 94 2.61 7.06 3.14
CA LEU A 94 3.13 8.42 3.12
C LEU A 94 2.01 9.42 2.81
N LEU A 95 1.80 10.38 3.71
CA LEU A 95 0.98 11.55 3.46
C LEU A 95 1.87 12.73 3.05
N ILE A 96 1.58 13.31 1.90
CA ILE A 96 2.22 14.50 1.35
C ILE A 96 1.23 15.66 1.43
N GLU A 97 1.64 16.76 2.04
CA GLU A 97 0.86 17.99 2.16
C GLU A 97 1.69 19.14 1.62
N GLU A 98 1.28 19.68 0.46
CA GLU A 98 1.98 20.77 -0.20
C GLU A 98 0.99 21.68 -0.92
N ASN A 99 1.16 23.01 -0.82
CA ASN A 99 0.34 24.02 -1.50
C ASN A 99 -1.18 23.84 -1.27
N GLY A 100 -1.58 23.37 -0.09
CA GLY A 100 -2.99 23.12 0.24
C GLY A 100 -3.56 21.85 -0.38
N LYS A 101 -2.72 21.02 -1.01
CA LYS A 101 -3.07 19.69 -1.55
C LYS A 101 -2.55 18.57 -0.66
N ARG A 102 -3.28 17.48 -0.65
CA ARG A 102 -2.93 16.27 0.09
C ARG A 102 -2.91 15.07 -0.82
N VAL A 103 -1.80 14.36 -0.82
CA VAL A 103 -1.62 13.13 -1.59
C VAL A 103 -1.21 12.00 -0.65
N LEU A 104 -2.00 10.95 -0.64
CA LEU A 104 -1.68 9.73 0.09
C LEU A 104 -1.01 8.74 -0.86
N ILE A 105 0.21 8.33 -0.52
CA ILE A 105 0.92 7.26 -1.21
C ILE A 105 0.81 6.01 -0.35
N ALA A 106 0.08 5.02 -0.83
CA ALA A 106 0.03 3.68 -0.29
C ALA A 106 0.90 2.74 -1.13
N GLY A 107 1.48 1.71 -0.51
CA GLY A 107 2.18 0.67 -1.23
C GLY A 107 1.21 -0.28 -1.95
N CYS A 108 1.18 -1.54 -1.50
CA CYS A 108 0.21 -2.53 -1.96
C CYS A 108 -1.14 -2.42 -1.25
N ALA A 109 -1.23 -1.66 -0.17
CA ALA A 109 -2.41 -1.52 0.68
C ALA A 109 -2.92 -2.88 1.22
N HIS A 110 -2.03 -3.69 1.78
CA HIS A 110 -2.38 -4.99 2.34
C HIS A 110 -3.36 -4.87 3.52
N ASN A 111 -3.26 -3.81 4.32
CA ASN A 111 -4.25 -3.50 5.36
C ASN A 111 -5.64 -3.11 4.81
N GLY A 112 -5.75 -2.92 3.49
CA GLY A 112 -6.94 -2.46 2.79
C GLY A 112 -7.01 -0.93 2.71
N ILE A 113 -7.21 -0.41 1.50
CA ILE A 113 -7.17 1.03 1.25
C ILE A 113 -8.21 1.82 2.04
N VAL A 114 -9.37 1.24 2.36
CA VAL A 114 -10.40 1.86 3.21
C VAL A 114 -9.90 2.05 4.64
N ASN A 115 -9.19 1.05 5.18
CA ASN A 115 -8.64 1.11 6.54
C ASN A 115 -7.46 2.08 6.61
N ILE A 116 -6.63 2.15 5.56
CA ILE A 116 -5.53 3.13 5.43
C ILE A 116 -6.11 4.55 5.38
N LEU A 117 -7.17 4.79 4.61
CA LEU A 117 -7.88 6.08 4.59
C LEU A 117 -8.49 6.44 5.94
N SER A 118 -9.02 5.47 6.66
CA SER A 118 -9.54 5.69 8.02
C SER A 118 -8.43 6.11 8.98
N ARG A 119 -7.26 5.46 8.91
CA ARG A 119 -6.09 5.84 9.69
C ARG A 119 -5.55 7.22 9.28
N CYS A 120 -5.53 7.53 7.99
CA CYS A 120 -5.15 8.84 7.49
C CYS A 120 -6.05 9.95 8.07
N ALA A 121 -7.36 9.71 8.15
CA ALA A 121 -8.34 10.67 8.70
C ALA A 121 -8.14 10.95 10.20
N GLU A 122 -7.55 10.03 10.96
CA GLU A 122 -7.16 10.28 12.37
C GLU A 122 -5.99 11.29 12.47
N LEU A 123 -5.14 11.36 11.44
CA LEU A 123 -3.98 12.23 11.39
C LEU A 123 -4.30 13.56 10.72
N CYS A 124 -5.16 13.53 9.73
CA CYS A 124 -5.64 14.66 8.96
C CYS A 124 -7.14 14.47 8.67
N PRO A 125 -8.04 15.21 9.35
CA PRO A 125 -9.49 15.00 9.23
C PRO A 125 -10.07 15.22 7.83
N GLU A 126 -9.39 16.00 7.02
CA GLU A 126 -9.83 16.27 5.65
C GLU A 126 -9.30 15.16 4.71
N PRO A 127 -10.15 14.60 3.82
CA PRO A 127 -9.75 13.53 2.94
C PRO A 127 -8.62 13.99 2.00
N PRO A 128 -7.73 13.07 1.56
CA PRO A 128 -6.71 13.40 0.57
C PRO A 128 -7.36 13.76 -0.78
N ASP A 129 -6.78 14.74 -1.49
CA ASP A 129 -7.18 15.07 -2.86
C ASP A 129 -6.92 13.89 -3.81
N ALA A 130 -5.84 13.15 -3.55
CA ALA A 130 -5.47 11.98 -4.33
C ALA A 130 -4.91 10.85 -3.48
N VAL A 131 -5.16 9.63 -3.93
CA VAL A 131 -4.55 8.38 -3.42
C VAL A 131 -3.82 7.70 -4.56
N ILE A 132 -2.56 7.33 -4.33
CA ILE A 132 -1.72 6.59 -5.28
C ILE A 132 -1.28 5.30 -4.62
N GLY A 133 -1.53 4.14 -5.26
CA GLY A 133 -1.06 2.85 -4.76
C GLY A 133 -1.78 1.65 -5.36
N GLY A 134 -1.31 0.46 -5.01
CA GLY A 134 -2.00 -0.79 -5.28
C GLY A 134 -3.10 -1.03 -4.25
N PHE A 135 -4.16 -1.78 -4.62
CA PHE A 135 -5.27 -2.13 -3.71
C PHE A 135 -5.29 -3.62 -3.38
N HIS A 136 -4.26 -4.33 -3.75
CA HIS A 136 -4.05 -5.76 -3.50
C HIS A 136 -5.29 -6.64 -3.78
N LEU A 137 -5.92 -6.45 -4.95
CA LEU A 137 -7.15 -7.14 -5.34
C LEU A 137 -6.91 -8.40 -6.18
N MET A 138 -5.67 -8.69 -6.52
CA MET A 138 -5.27 -9.82 -7.35
C MET A 138 -4.19 -10.65 -6.66
N ILE A 139 -4.30 -11.97 -6.74
CA ILE A 139 -3.22 -12.88 -6.39
C ILE A 139 -2.26 -12.97 -7.58
N PRO A 140 -0.99 -12.50 -7.46
CA PRO A 140 -0.10 -12.43 -8.61
C PRO A 140 0.19 -13.79 -9.27
N ALA A 141 0.23 -14.86 -8.47
CA ALA A 141 0.56 -16.20 -8.95
C ALA A 141 -0.54 -16.83 -9.82
N THR A 142 -1.81 -16.50 -9.59
CA THR A 142 -2.96 -17.12 -10.25
C THR A 142 -3.76 -16.14 -11.10
N GLY A 143 -3.58 -14.83 -10.89
CA GLY A 143 -4.43 -13.80 -11.47
C GLY A 143 -5.84 -13.75 -10.86
N GLU A 144 -6.10 -14.50 -9.80
CA GLU A 144 -7.41 -14.59 -9.15
C GLU A 144 -7.81 -13.25 -8.53
N THR A 145 -9.06 -12.86 -8.73
CA THR A 145 -9.66 -11.62 -8.22
C THR A 145 -11.00 -11.94 -7.55
N ASP A 146 -11.41 -11.10 -6.61
CA ASP A 146 -12.74 -11.13 -5.99
C ASP A 146 -13.59 -9.99 -6.56
N ASP A 147 -14.52 -10.35 -7.44
CA ASP A 147 -15.37 -9.39 -8.14
C ASP A 147 -16.34 -8.71 -7.15
N ALA A 148 -16.87 -9.44 -6.16
CA ALA A 148 -17.81 -8.88 -5.18
C ALA A 148 -17.11 -7.88 -4.25
N LEU A 149 -15.91 -8.21 -3.77
CA LEU A 149 -15.08 -7.29 -3.00
C LEU A 149 -14.73 -6.03 -3.81
N THR A 150 -14.36 -6.22 -5.08
CA THR A 150 -14.01 -5.10 -5.98
C THR A 150 -15.19 -4.15 -6.19
N ASP A 151 -16.40 -4.69 -6.33
CA ASP A 151 -17.63 -3.90 -6.46
C ASP A 151 -17.93 -3.10 -5.19
N ALA A 152 -17.88 -3.76 -4.04
CA ALA A 152 -18.11 -3.10 -2.75
C ALA A 152 -17.06 -2.02 -2.47
N LEU A 153 -15.80 -2.27 -2.86
CA LEU A 153 -14.73 -1.29 -2.75
C LEU A 153 -15.00 -0.07 -3.65
N ALA A 154 -15.41 -0.28 -4.90
CA ALA A 154 -15.77 0.80 -5.80
C ALA A 154 -16.89 1.68 -5.24
N GLU A 155 -17.94 1.07 -4.71
CA GLU A 155 -19.07 1.78 -4.08
C GLU A 155 -18.61 2.61 -2.88
N ARG A 156 -17.71 2.07 -2.06
CA ARG A 156 -17.18 2.74 -0.87
C ARG A 156 -16.28 3.92 -1.23
N LEU A 157 -15.38 3.74 -2.21
CA LEU A 157 -14.44 4.79 -2.64
C LEU A 157 -15.12 5.90 -3.42
N ALA A 158 -16.13 5.59 -4.23
CA ALA A 158 -16.90 6.57 -5.00
C ALA A 158 -17.61 7.63 -4.11
N GLN A 159 -17.80 7.35 -2.83
CA GLN A 159 -18.41 8.30 -1.88
C GLN A 159 -17.42 9.40 -1.41
N LEU A 160 -16.14 9.26 -1.68
CA LEU A 160 -15.10 10.19 -1.22
C LEU A 160 -14.82 11.24 -2.30
N PRO A 161 -14.50 12.49 -1.93
CA PRO A 161 -14.12 13.53 -2.89
C PRO A 161 -12.65 13.40 -3.33
N THR A 162 -12.14 12.18 -3.41
CA THR A 162 -10.75 11.80 -3.64
C THR A 162 -10.59 11.23 -5.04
N ARG A 163 -9.52 11.56 -5.74
CA ARG A 163 -9.11 10.88 -6.96
C ARG A 163 -8.19 9.70 -6.63
N PHE A 164 -8.39 8.59 -7.30
CA PHE A 164 -7.62 7.37 -7.08
C PHE A 164 -6.77 7.05 -8.30
N TYR A 165 -5.50 6.76 -8.06
CA TYR A 165 -4.54 6.32 -9.06
C TYR A 165 -3.99 4.96 -8.62
N THR A 166 -4.43 3.91 -9.30
CA THR A 166 -4.07 2.56 -8.88
C THR A 166 -3.14 1.88 -9.87
N CYS A 167 -2.42 0.85 -9.40
CA CYS A 167 -1.41 0.15 -10.19
C CYS A 167 -1.14 -1.25 -9.63
N HIS A 168 -0.13 -1.90 -10.17
CA HIS A 168 0.55 -3.07 -9.63
C HIS A 168 -0.41 -4.20 -9.19
N CYS A 169 -0.54 -4.46 -7.89
CA CYS A 169 -1.28 -5.59 -7.33
C CYS A 169 -2.81 -5.43 -7.34
N THR A 170 -3.34 -4.31 -7.80
CA THR A 170 -4.76 -4.17 -8.11
C THR A 170 -5.15 -5.13 -9.24
N GLY A 171 -4.27 -5.31 -10.22
CA GLY A 171 -4.54 -6.10 -11.42
C GLY A 171 -5.47 -5.38 -12.40
N LEU A 172 -5.28 -5.61 -13.70
CA LEU A 172 -6.05 -4.92 -14.73
C LEU A 172 -7.53 -5.27 -14.68
N LYS A 173 -7.88 -6.54 -14.45
CA LYS A 173 -9.28 -6.98 -14.37
C LYS A 173 -10.04 -6.24 -13.24
N SER A 174 -9.44 -6.13 -12.05
CA SER A 174 -10.06 -5.38 -10.95
C SER A 174 -10.08 -3.88 -11.24
N PHE A 175 -9.04 -3.34 -11.88
CA PHE A 175 -9.04 -1.94 -12.28
C PHE A 175 -10.17 -1.60 -13.26
N GLU A 176 -10.37 -2.41 -14.32
CA GLU A 176 -11.46 -2.21 -15.27
C GLU A 176 -12.82 -2.19 -14.57
N ARG A 177 -13.03 -3.11 -13.65
CA ARG A 177 -14.26 -3.18 -12.85
C ARG A 177 -14.45 -1.97 -11.93
N LEU A 178 -13.39 -1.49 -11.28
CA LEU A 178 -13.41 -0.25 -10.51
C LEU A 178 -13.73 0.94 -11.42
N LYS A 179 -13.12 1.01 -12.61
CA LYS A 179 -13.31 2.09 -13.59
C LYS A 179 -14.76 2.17 -14.11
N GLU A 180 -15.39 1.02 -14.36
CA GLU A 180 -16.80 0.96 -14.76
C GLU A 180 -17.75 1.63 -13.75
N ARG A 181 -17.44 1.53 -12.45
CA ARG A 181 -18.28 2.06 -11.36
C ARG A 181 -17.88 3.46 -10.92
N MET A 182 -16.60 3.77 -10.92
CA MET A 182 -16.06 5.04 -10.41
C MET A 182 -15.81 6.08 -11.51
N GLY A 183 -15.88 5.69 -12.78
CA GLY A 183 -15.68 6.60 -13.91
C GLY A 183 -14.33 7.33 -13.83
N GLU A 184 -14.33 8.63 -14.00
CA GLU A 184 -13.12 9.46 -14.02
C GLU A 184 -12.47 9.65 -12.63
N GLN A 185 -13.09 9.13 -11.58
CA GLN A 185 -12.55 9.22 -10.23
C GLN A 185 -11.36 8.27 -10.00
N ILE A 186 -11.23 7.22 -10.84
CA ILE A 186 -10.10 6.30 -10.79
C ILE A 186 -9.37 6.22 -12.14
N SER A 187 -8.04 6.15 -12.07
CA SER A 187 -7.16 5.98 -13.24
C SER A 187 -6.08 4.95 -12.94
N TYR A 188 -5.60 4.27 -13.99
CA TYR A 188 -4.41 3.41 -13.87
C TYR A 188 -3.16 4.27 -14.02
N LEU A 189 -2.17 4.03 -13.17
CA LEU A 189 -0.88 4.73 -13.19
C LEU A 189 0.22 3.73 -13.56
N ALA A 190 0.91 4.00 -14.64
CA ALA A 190 2.05 3.20 -15.08
C ALA A 190 3.39 3.85 -14.69
N ALA A 191 4.45 3.04 -14.70
CA ALA A 191 5.79 3.57 -14.45
C ALA A 191 6.18 4.56 -15.56
N GLY A 192 6.56 5.77 -15.16
CA GLY A 192 6.92 6.87 -16.05
C GLY A 192 5.80 7.90 -16.28
N ASP A 193 4.58 7.61 -15.84
CA ASP A 193 3.50 8.62 -15.85
C ASP A 193 3.79 9.75 -14.87
N THR A 194 3.29 10.93 -15.20
CA THR A 194 3.38 12.13 -14.36
C THR A 194 1.99 12.62 -14.02
N LEU A 195 1.79 13.00 -12.77
CA LEU A 195 0.57 13.62 -12.26
C LEU A 195 0.88 15.01 -11.72
N GLU A 196 0.00 15.97 -12.02
CA GLU A 196 0.04 17.32 -11.46
C GLU A 196 -1.23 17.56 -10.64
N PHE A 197 -1.07 18.17 -9.43
CA PHE A 197 -2.15 18.40 -8.46
C PHE A 197 -2.32 19.88 -8.07
#